data_45e3b39adfd55667ebe47d92b41a3154
#
_entry.id   45e3b39adfd55667ebe47d92b41a3154
#
_cell.length_a   1.000
_cell.length_b   1.000
_cell.length_c   1.000
_cell.angle_alpha   90.00
_cell.angle_beta   90.00
_cell.angle_gamma   90.00
#
_symmetry.space_group_name_H-M   'P 1'
#
loop_
_entity.id
_entity.type
_entity.pdbx_description
1 polymer ?
#
loop_
_entity_poly.entity_id
_entity_poly.type
_entity_poly.pdbx_seq_one_letter_code
_entity_poly.pdbx_strand_id
1 'polypeptide(L)'
;MWFKVFVGDIMKFIEVMEKRHSSRDFKKDEVSEDTLREIVKIACMSPSWENSQPWNVYIATGETLEAIREAWIAENGKKIKGSADMNPGHRTNFSERGQKNMADFMDAIGKFDDDEDLENFNHVQHILFNSPAVVYLTLPKNYTKWSVYDLGGFGMGLMLAATDLGVDSIPAYELVKYPYILRDNLPIPEDEDIIMGIALGYESDEHINEYESPRLDLDEILKIN
;
A
#
# COMPACT_ATOMS: atom_id res chain seq x y z
N MET A 1 22.93 21.09 4.46
CA MET A 1 22.94 21.03 3.00
C MET A 1 21.50 21.23 2.57
N TRP A 2 21.11 22.43 2.10
CA TRP A 2 19.72 22.85 1.92
C TRP A 2 19.18 22.34 0.58
N PHE A 3 17.95 21.86 0.60
CA PHE A 3 17.21 21.24 -0.49
C PHE A 3 17.11 22.15 -1.72
N LYS A 4 17.43 21.64 -2.91
CA LYS A 4 16.82 22.13 -4.13
C LYS A 4 15.41 21.55 -4.20
N VAL A 5 14.43 22.36 -3.82
CA VAL A 5 13.02 22.04 -4.03
C VAL A 5 12.79 22.07 -5.54
N PHE A 6 12.29 20.96 -6.09
CA PHE A 6 11.61 21.00 -7.39
C PHE A 6 10.41 21.91 -7.21
N VAL A 7 10.38 23.01 -7.94
CA VAL A 7 9.26 23.97 -7.92
C VAL A 7 8.17 23.46 -8.85
N GLY A 8 7.46 22.45 -8.41
CA GLY A 8 6.05 22.26 -8.76
C GLY A 8 5.22 23.05 -7.75
N ASP A 9 3.96 23.30 -8.00
CA ASP A 9 3.08 23.93 -7.02
C ASP A 9 3.12 23.13 -5.72
N ILE A 10 3.64 23.75 -4.63
CA ILE A 10 3.74 23.11 -3.33
C ILE A 10 2.32 22.97 -2.77
N MET A 11 1.82 21.73 -2.71
CA MET A 11 0.54 21.45 -2.06
C MET A 11 0.63 21.71 -0.55
N LYS A 12 -0.44 22.23 0.02
CA LYS A 12 -0.54 22.28 1.49
C LYS A 12 -0.78 20.88 2.03
N PHE A 13 -0.33 20.63 3.25
CA PHE A 13 -0.52 19.32 3.90
C PHE A 13 -1.98 18.83 3.86
N ILE A 14 -2.95 19.71 4.06
CA ILE A 14 -4.38 19.35 3.97
C ILE A 14 -4.74 18.88 2.56
N GLU A 15 -4.27 19.57 1.54
CA GLU A 15 -4.52 19.22 0.13
C GLU A 15 -3.93 17.83 -0.23
N VAL A 16 -2.73 17.51 0.29
CA VAL A 16 -2.11 16.19 0.14
C VAL A 16 -2.95 15.11 0.83
N MET A 17 -3.42 15.37 2.06
CA MET A 17 -4.27 14.45 2.80
C MET A 17 -5.61 14.18 2.11
N GLU A 18 -6.23 15.23 1.55
CA GLU A 18 -7.50 15.14 0.81
C GLU A 18 -7.32 14.41 -0.52
N LYS A 19 -6.24 14.71 -1.26
CA LYS A 19 -5.96 14.08 -2.54
C LYS A 19 -5.58 12.60 -2.43
N ARG A 20 -4.85 12.23 -1.36
CA ARG A 20 -4.40 10.85 -1.18
C ARG A 20 -5.60 9.90 -0.98
N HIS A 21 -5.85 9.06 -1.94
CA HIS A 21 -6.81 7.94 -1.86
C HIS A 21 -6.14 6.63 -2.28
N SER A 22 -6.87 5.55 -2.40
CA SER A 22 -6.36 4.25 -2.86
C SER A 22 -6.68 4.08 -4.32
N SER A 23 -5.68 4.25 -5.19
CA SER A 23 -5.80 4.01 -6.63
C SER A 23 -5.72 2.52 -6.90
N ARG A 24 -6.71 1.96 -7.60
CA ARG A 24 -6.91 0.52 -7.79
C ARG A 24 -6.55 0.01 -9.18
N ASP A 25 -6.19 0.94 -10.07
CA ASP A 25 -5.63 0.64 -11.37
C ASP A 25 -4.70 1.77 -11.82
N PHE A 26 -3.58 1.42 -12.43
CA PHE A 26 -2.55 2.38 -12.81
C PHE A 26 -2.24 2.33 -14.29
N LYS A 27 -1.83 3.47 -14.84
CA LYS A 27 -1.22 3.60 -16.16
C LYS A 27 0.13 2.87 -16.19
N LYS A 28 0.58 2.49 -17.37
CA LYS A 28 1.87 1.81 -17.57
C LYS A 28 3.08 2.75 -17.52
N ASP A 29 2.83 4.05 -17.29
CA ASP A 29 3.89 5.06 -17.22
C ASP A 29 4.80 4.77 -16.02
N GLU A 30 6.10 4.68 -16.28
CA GLU A 30 7.10 4.36 -15.25
C GLU A 30 7.24 5.50 -14.24
N VAL A 31 7.34 5.17 -12.97
CA VAL A 31 7.81 6.11 -11.94
C VAL A 31 9.33 6.10 -11.93
N SER A 32 9.95 7.26 -12.16
CA SER A 32 11.40 7.34 -12.25
C SER A 32 12.12 6.91 -10.96
N GLU A 33 13.32 6.35 -11.08
CA GLU A 33 14.12 5.96 -9.90
C GLU A 33 14.38 7.17 -8.99
N ASP A 34 14.61 8.34 -9.54
CA ASP A 34 14.83 9.56 -8.75
C ASP A 34 13.59 9.94 -7.94
N THR A 35 12.39 9.80 -8.54
CA THR A 35 11.12 10.04 -7.85
C THR A 35 10.91 9.01 -6.73
N LEU A 36 11.15 7.72 -7.00
CA LEU A 36 11.03 6.66 -5.99
C LEU A 36 11.99 6.89 -4.81
N ARG A 37 13.24 7.30 -5.09
CA ARG A 37 14.23 7.65 -4.07
C ARG A 37 13.81 8.85 -3.23
N GLU A 38 13.26 9.89 -3.85
CA GLU A 38 12.79 11.08 -3.11
C GLU A 38 11.58 10.75 -2.23
N ILE A 39 10.63 9.94 -2.72
CA ILE A 39 9.49 9.44 -1.92
C ILE A 39 9.99 8.73 -0.65
N VAL A 40 10.91 7.77 -0.79
CA VAL A 40 11.45 7.03 0.36
C VAL A 40 12.22 7.94 1.29
N LYS A 41 13.02 8.86 0.76
CA LYS A 41 13.79 9.83 1.54
C LYS A 41 12.90 10.73 2.39
N ILE A 42 11.76 11.19 1.86
CA ILE A 42 10.77 11.96 2.62
C ILE A 42 10.13 11.07 3.68
N ALA A 43 9.75 9.84 3.35
CA ALA A 43 9.20 8.88 4.31
C ALA A 43 10.15 8.61 5.49
N CYS A 44 11.48 8.61 5.27
CA CYS A 44 12.49 8.48 6.34
C CYS A 44 12.47 9.60 7.39
N MET A 45 11.70 10.68 7.18
CA MET A 45 11.48 11.70 8.21
C MET A 45 10.45 11.25 9.27
N SER A 46 9.80 10.10 9.08
CA SER A 46 8.87 9.53 10.06
C SER A 46 9.59 9.22 11.38
N PRO A 47 8.97 9.51 12.53
CA PRO A 47 9.54 9.16 13.82
C PRO A 47 9.44 7.65 14.08
N SER A 48 10.29 7.16 14.99
CA SER A 48 10.20 5.79 15.51
C SER A 48 10.55 5.75 16.99
N TRP A 49 10.18 4.65 17.67
CA TRP A 49 10.50 4.45 19.08
C TRP A 49 12.02 4.57 19.32
N GLU A 50 12.42 5.52 20.16
CA GLU A 50 13.83 5.85 20.45
C GLU A 50 14.71 6.00 19.19
N ASN A 51 14.13 6.43 18.08
CA ASN A 51 14.79 6.56 16.78
C ASN A 51 15.34 5.22 16.23
N SER A 52 14.66 4.12 16.51
CA SER A 52 15.08 2.75 16.12
C SER A 52 15.08 2.52 14.60
N GLN A 53 14.24 3.23 13.86
CA GLN A 53 14.12 3.17 12.40
C GLN A 53 14.14 1.71 11.87
N PRO A 54 13.19 0.85 12.30
CA PRO A 54 13.29 -0.59 12.16
C PRO A 54 12.99 -1.11 10.75
N TRP A 55 12.53 -0.27 9.85
CA TRP A 55 12.07 -0.60 8.50
C TRP A 55 13.20 -0.81 7.52
N ASN A 56 13.00 -1.78 6.61
CA ASN A 56 13.71 -1.85 5.34
C ASN A 56 12.71 -1.68 4.19
N VAL A 57 13.22 -1.25 3.03
CA VAL A 57 12.41 -0.91 1.86
C VAL A 57 12.99 -1.60 0.63
N TYR A 58 12.19 -2.41 -0.04
CA TYR A 58 12.52 -3.05 -1.31
C TYR A 58 11.52 -2.57 -2.37
N ILE A 59 12.00 -2.24 -3.56
CA ILE A 59 11.15 -1.74 -4.63
C ILE A 59 11.32 -2.63 -5.86
N ALA A 60 10.21 -3.16 -6.37
CA ALA A 60 10.16 -3.86 -7.64
C ALA A 60 9.65 -2.92 -8.74
N THR A 61 10.35 -2.88 -9.86
CA THR A 61 9.99 -2.15 -11.08
C THR A 61 10.41 -2.96 -12.31
N GLY A 62 9.97 -2.57 -13.50
CA GLY A 62 10.41 -3.13 -14.78
C GLY A 62 10.31 -4.66 -14.82
N GLU A 63 11.33 -5.32 -15.36
CA GLU A 63 11.35 -6.78 -15.56
C GLU A 63 11.17 -7.58 -14.26
N THR A 64 11.70 -7.10 -13.14
CA THR A 64 11.52 -7.74 -11.84
C THR A 64 10.06 -7.73 -11.40
N LEU A 65 9.37 -6.61 -11.57
CA LEU A 65 7.95 -6.52 -11.21
C LEU A 65 7.08 -7.37 -12.15
N GLU A 66 7.40 -7.42 -13.44
CA GLU A 66 6.68 -8.29 -14.38
C GLU A 66 6.85 -9.78 -14.03
N ALA A 67 8.04 -10.22 -13.67
CA ALA A 67 8.26 -11.59 -13.21
C ALA A 67 7.45 -11.92 -11.94
N ILE A 68 7.39 -10.99 -11.00
CA ILE A 68 6.53 -11.11 -9.81
C ILE A 68 5.06 -11.18 -10.23
N ARG A 69 4.58 -10.30 -11.10
CA ARG A 69 3.19 -10.26 -11.57
C ARG A 69 2.77 -11.56 -12.26
N GLU A 70 3.60 -12.10 -13.16
CA GLU A 70 3.34 -13.37 -13.83
C GLU A 70 3.19 -14.53 -12.82
N ALA A 71 4.11 -14.62 -11.85
CA ALA A 71 4.02 -15.62 -10.80
C ALA A 71 2.78 -15.42 -9.91
N TRP A 72 2.42 -14.18 -9.61
CA TRP A 72 1.23 -13.83 -8.82
C TRP A 72 -0.06 -14.27 -9.50
N ILE A 73 -0.20 -13.97 -10.79
CA ILE A 73 -1.35 -14.39 -11.61
C ILE A 73 -1.46 -15.91 -11.62
N ALA A 74 -0.32 -16.60 -11.78
CA ALA A 74 -0.29 -18.08 -11.80
C ALA A 74 -0.76 -18.68 -10.47
N GLU A 75 -0.34 -18.12 -9.31
CA GLU A 75 -0.75 -18.62 -7.99
C GLU A 75 -2.22 -18.31 -7.70
N ASN A 76 -2.71 -17.11 -8.05
CA ASN A 76 -4.12 -16.76 -7.95
C ASN A 76 -5.00 -17.65 -8.84
N GLY A 77 -4.55 -17.97 -10.05
CA GLY A 77 -5.24 -18.90 -10.97
C GLY A 77 -5.37 -20.31 -10.41
N LYS A 78 -4.39 -20.78 -9.64
CA LYS A 78 -4.42 -22.07 -8.93
C LYS A 78 -5.24 -21.99 -7.62
N LYS A 79 -5.74 -20.82 -7.22
CA LYS A 79 -6.43 -20.55 -5.96
C LYS A 79 -5.60 -20.92 -4.73
N ILE A 80 -4.29 -20.70 -4.79
CA ILE A 80 -3.38 -20.96 -3.68
C ILE A 80 -3.72 -19.99 -2.53
N LYS A 81 -3.84 -20.54 -1.33
CA LYS A 81 -4.09 -19.73 -0.14
C LYS A 81 -2.86 -18.87 0.17
N GLY A 82 -3.10 -17.60 0.48
CA GLY A 82 -2.04 -16.68 0.90
C GLY A 82 -1.34 -17.15 2.18
N SER A 83 -0.05 -16.86 2.25
CA SER A 83 0.85 -17.22 3.37
C SER A 83 1.67 -16.01 3.82
N ALA A 84 1.08 -14.80 3.79
CA ALA A 84 1.76 -13.57 4.20
C ALA A 84 2.47 -13.71 5.54
N ASP A 85 3.67 -13.17 5.66
CA ASP A 85 4.49 -13.25 6.88
C ASP A 85 3.76 -12.60 8.07
N MET A 86 3.15 -11.42 7.85
CA MET A 86 2.24 -10.85 8.83
C MET A 86 0.82 -11.34 8.56
N ASN A 87 0.32 -12.21 9.46
CA ASN A 87 -1.04 -12.72 9.35
C ASN A 87 -2.07 -11.59 9.58
N PRO A 88 -2.95 -11.29 8.61
CA PRO A 88 -3.96 -10.24 8.75
C PRO A 88 -5.04 -10.58 9.80
N GLY A 89 -5.07 -11.81 10.28
CA GLY A 89 -6.13 -12.33 11.13
C GLY A 89 -7.42 -12.65 10.37
N HIS A 90 -8.40 -13.18 11.08
CA HIS A 90 -9.74 -13.38 10.55
C HIS A 90 -10.59 -12.13 10.84
N ARG A 91 -11.57 -11.82 9.98
CA ARG A 91 -12.45 -10.64 10.17
C ARG A 91 -13.09 -10.61 11.56
N THR A 92 -13.42 -11.77 12.13
CA THR A 92 -13.99 -11.89 13.48
C THR A 92 -13.02 -11.52 14.62
N ASN A 93 -11.74 -11.31 14.34
CA ASN A 93 -10.76 -10.81 15.31
C ASN A 93 -10.86 -9.29 15.51
N PHE A 94 -11.58 -8.60 14.63
CA PHE A 94 -11.81 -7.15 14.73
C PHE A 94 -13.01 -6.84 15.62
N SER A 95 -13.07 -5.62 16.16
CA SER A 95 -14.23 -5.16 16.92
C SER A 95 -15.51 -5.21 16.07
N GLU A 96 -16.69 -5.25 16.69
CA GLU A 96 -17.98 -5.23 15.99
C GLU A 96 -18.09 -4.06 14.99
N ARG A 97 -17.63 -2.87 15.40
CA ARG A 97 -17.53 -1.71 14.51
C ARG A 97 -16.62 -1.98 13.33
N GLY A 98 -15.44 -2.56 13.56
CA GLY A 98 -14.51 -2.90 12.48
C GLY A 98 -15.08 -3.92 11.50
N GLN A 99 -15.76 -4.96 12.00
CA GLN A 99 -16.43 -5.96 11.17
C GLN A 99 -17.53 -5.33 10.32
N LYS A 100 -18.34 -4.44 10.91
CA LYS A 100 -19.38 -3.69 10.19
C LYS A 100 -18.77 -2.83 9.08
N ASN A 101 -17.75 -2.03 9.38
CA ASN A 101 -17.11 -1.16 8.39
C ASN A 101 -16.50 -1.96 7.22
N MET A 102 -15.90 -3.14 7.50
CA MET A 102 -15.40 -4.03 6.45
C MET A 102 -16.51 -4.61 5.58
N ALA A 103 -17.67 -4.94 6.15
CA ALA A 103 -18.83 -5.43 5.41
C ALA A 103 -19.41 -4.31 4.53
N ASP A 104 -19.61 -3.11 5.10
CA ASP A 104 -20.10 -1.93 4.38
C ASP A 104 -19.17 -1.55 3.22
N PHE A 105 -17.85 -1.65 3.41
CA PHE A 105 -16.87 -1.41 2.35
C PHE A 105 -17.02 -2.38 1.18
N MET A 106 -17.14 -3.69 1.47
CA MET A 106 -17.28 -4.71 0.41
C MET A 106 -18.58 -4.56 -0.37
N ASP A 107 -19.68 -4.25 0.32
CA ASP A 107 -20.97 -3.98 -0.31
C ASP A 107 -20.95 -2.70 -1.17
N ALA A 108 -20.30 -1.66 -0.65
CA ALA A 108 -20.22 -0.38 -1.33
C ALA A 108 -19.36 -0.42 -2.61
N ILE A 109 -18.19 -1.08 -2.57
CA ILE A 109 -17.31 -1.16 -3.73
C ILE A 109 -17.88 -2.05 -4.84
N GLY A 110 -18.57 -3.14 -4.49
CA GLY A 110 -19.25 -3.98 -5.47
C GLY A 110 -20.36 -3.21 -6.20
N LYS A 111 -21.20 -2.48 -5.46
CA LYS A 111 -22.26 -1.65 -6.05
C LYS A 111 -21.72 -0.49 -6.86
N PHE A 112 -20.59 0.09 -6.45
CA PHE A 112 -19.99 1.21 -7.16
C PHE A 112 -19.50 0.82 -8.55
N ASP A 113 -18.92 -0.35 -8.67
CA ASP A 113 -18.33 -0.86 -9.91
C ASP A 113 -19.35 -1.71 -10.74
N ASP A 114 -20.63 -1.70 -10.37
CA ASP A 114 -21.69 -2.55 -10.95
C ASP A 114 -21.30 -4.05 -10.97
N ASP A 115 -20.51 -4.47 -9.98
CA ASP A 115 -19.87 -5.78 -9.88
C ASP A 115 -20.30 -6.50 -8.59
N GLU A 116 -21.51 -7.05 -8.59
CA GLU A 116 -22.10 -7.73 -7.42
C GLU A 116 -21.21 -8.88 -6.91
N ASP A 117 -20.47 -9.55 -7.81
CA ASP A 117 -19.59 -10.66 -7.49
C ASP A 117 -18.14 -10.21 -7.15
N LEU A 118 -17.84 -8.92 -7.25
CA LEU A 118 -16.50 -8.34 -7.04
C LEU A 118 -15.43 -8.92 -7.99
N GLU A 119 -15.81 -9.37 -9.18
CA GLU A 119 -14.88 -9.97 -10.14
C GLU A 119 -13.82 -8.97 -10.61
N ASN A 120 -14.24 -7.76 -10.98
CA ASN A 120 -13.32 -6.71 -11.42
C ASN A 120 -12.41 -6.24 -10.26
N PHE A 121 -12.99 -5.99 -9.09
CA PHE A 121 -12.23 -5.65 -7.89
C PHE A 121 -11.17 -6.72 -7.53
N ASN A 122 -11.53 -8.00 -7.64
CA ASN A 122 -10.58 -9.09 -7.42
C ASN A 122 -9.54 -9.19 -8.55
N HIS A 123 -9.96 -8.98 -9.80
CA HIS A 123 -9.07 -9.06 -10.95
C HIS A 123 -7.92 -8.05 -10.84
N VAL A 124 -8.22 -6.77 -10.61
CA VAL A 124 -7.18 -5.73 -10.51
C VAL A 124 -6.17 -6.00 -9.40
N GLN A 125 -6.61 -6.60 -8.29
CA GLN A 125 -5.72 -7.03 -7.22
C GLN A 125 -4.78 -8.16 -7.66
N HIS A 126 -5.32 -9.15 -8.39
CA HIS A 126 -4.56 -10.31 -8.85
C HIS A 126 -3.47 -9.97 -9.88
N ILE A 127 -3.59 -8.85 -10.55
CA ILE A 127 -2.60 -8.32 -11.49
C ILE A 127 -1.73 -7.21 -10.87
N LEU A 128 -1.70 -7.12 -9.54
CA LEU A 128 -0.97 -6.08 -8.77
C LEU A 128 -1.36 -4.67 -9.22
N PHE A 129 -2.68 -4.44 -9.47
CA PHE A 129 -3.27 -3.16 -9.85
C PHE A 129 -2.70 -2.53 -11.13
N ASN A 130 -2.06 -3.30 -12.02
CA ASN A 130 -1.29 -2.80 -13.17
C ASN A 130 -0.15 -1.83 -12.80
N SER A 131 0.23 -1.76 -11.53
CA SER A 131 1.19 -0.76 -11.05
C SER A 131 2.57 -0.90 -11.71
N PRO A 132 3.25 0.20 -12.07
CA PRO A 132 4.61 0.19 -12.61
C PRO A 132 5.69 0.05 -11.53
N ALA A 133 5.35 0.23 -10.27
CA ALA A 133 6.24 0.06 -9.13
C ALA A 133 5.50 -0.48 -7.90
N VAL A 134 6.14 -1.37 -7.15
CA VAL A 134 5.63 -1.82 -5.85
C VAL A 134 6.74 -1.70 -4.80
N VAL A 135 6.42 -1.04 -3.70
CA VAL A 135 7.27 -0.91 -2.51
C VAL A 135 6.87 -1.98 -1.53
N TYR A 136 7.84 -2.77 -1.07
CA TYR A 136 7.67 -3.76 0.00
C TYR A 136 8.37 -3.27 1.26
N LEU A 137 7.61 -3.16 2.34
CA LEU A 137 8.09 -2.74 3.65
C LEU A 137 8.29 -3.97 4.52
N THR A 138 9.51 -4.12 5.07
CA THR A 138 9.86 -5.26 5.90
C THR A 138 10.34 -4.84 7.29
N LEU A 139 10.31 -5.78 8.22
CA LEU A 139 10.86 -5.66 9.57
C LEU A 139 11.72 -6.90 9.89
N PRO A 140 12.80 -6.76 10.70
CA PRO A 140 13.49 -7.93 11.25
C PRO A 140 12.52 -8.83 12.03
N LYS A 141 12.64 -10.15 11.91
CA LYS A 141 11.69 -11.11 12.55
C LYS A 141 11.50 -10.97 14.06
N ASN A 142 12.40 -10.31 14.74
CA ASN A 142 12.29 -10.02 16.17
C ASN A 142 11.61 -8.67 16.48
N TYR A 143 10.84 -8.12 15.52
CA TYR A 143 10.15 -6.86 15.69
C TYR A 143 9.13 -6.87 16.82
N THR A 144 8.84 -5.69 17.37
CA THR A 144 7.84 -5.47 18.42
C THR A 144 6.57 -4.85 17.84
N LYS A 145 5.51 -4.76 18.66
CA LYS A 145 4.30 -3.99 18.27
C LYS A 145 4.60 -2.52 18.02
N TRP A 146 5.62 -1.97 18.68
CA TRP A 146 6.08 -0.60 18.41
C TRP A 146 6.70 -0.47 17.02
N SER A 147 7.48 -1.46 16.59
CA SER A 147 8.04 -1.49 15.24
C SER A 147 6.94 -1.49 14.16
N VAL A 148 5.85 -2.21 14.41
CA VAL A 148 4.68 -2.22 13.48
C VAL A 148 3.97 -0.86 13.47
N TYR A 149 3.82 -0.21 14.64
CA TYR A 149 3.27 1.15 14.73
C TYR A 149 4.14 2.14 13.96
N ASP A 150 5.46 2.09 14.15
CA ASP A 150 6.43 2.94 13.48
C ASP A 150 6.40 2.72 11.96
N LEU A 151 6.35 1.45 11.51
CA LEU A 151 6.23 1.10 10.10
C LEU A 151 4.93 1.63 9.48
N GLY A 152 3.82 1.59 10.21
CA GLY A 152 2.55 2.20 9.77
C GLY A 152 2.68 3.71 9.55
N GLY A 153 3.39 4.41 10.44
CA GLY A 153 3.73 5.82 10.28
C GLY A 153 4.61 6.08 9.06
N PHE A 154 5.65 5.26 8.86
CA PHE A 154 6.51 5.31 7.69
C PHE A 154 5.73 5.08 6.39
N GLY A 155 4.88 4.04 6.34
CA GLY A 155 4.06 3.74 5.17
C GLY A 155 3.08 4.86 4.81
N MET A 156 2.48 5.51 5.82
CA MET A 156 1.64 6.69 5.58
C MET A 156 2.48 7.87 5.08
N GLY A 157 3.65 8.12 5.67
CA GLY A 157 4.59 9.14 5.20
C GLY A 157 5.01 8.92 3.74
N LEU A 158 5.24 7.65 3.34
CA LEU A 158 5.57 7.27 1.97
C LEU A 158 4.43 7.60 0.99
N MET A 159 3.20 7.26 1.34
CA MET A 159 2.04 7.55 0.49
C MET A 159 1.77 9.05 0.36
N LEU A 160 1.94 9.82 1.44
CA LEU A 160 1.81 11.29 1.40
C LEU A 160 2.91 11.92 0.53
N ALA A 161 4.15 11.45 0.67
CA ALA A 161 5.26 11.89 -0.18
C ALA A 161 5.02 11.58 -1.66
N ALA A 162 4.49 10.38 -1.97
CA ALA A 162 4.10 10.02 -3.33
C ALA A 162 3.06 11.01 -3.87
N THR A 163 1.98 11.26 -3.14
CA THR A 163 0.91 12.19 -3.53
C THR A 163 1.43 13.62 -3.75
N ASP A 164 2.32 14.12 -2.88
CA ASP A 164 2.94 15.45 -3.02
C ASP A 164 3.81 15.55 -4.28
N LEU A 165 4.41 14.43 -4.69
CA LEU A 165 5.22 14.32 -5.91
C LEU A 165 4.39 13.92 -7.16
N GLY A 166 3.06 13.88 -7.04
CA GLY A 166 2.16 13.55 -8.15
C GLY A 166 2.12 12.07 -8.52
N VAL A 167 2.48 11.20 -7.59
CA VAL A 167 2.41 9.73 -7.73
C VAL A 167 1.29 9.20 -6.83
N ASP A 168 0.40 8.40 -7.40
CA ASP A 168 -0.71 7.77 -6.71
C ASP A 168 -0.30 6.44 -6.06
N SER A 169 -1.11 5.95 -5.10
CA SER A 169 -0.71 4.78 -4.31
C SER A 169 -1.88 3.96 -3.78
N ILE A 170 -1.61 2.68 -3.50
CA ILE A 170 -2.49 1.81 -2.70
C ILE A 170 -1.68 0.87 -1.81
N PRO A 171 -1.94 0.82 -0.49
CA PRO A 171 -1.45 -0.25 0.38
C PRO A 171 -2.42 -1.43 0.30
N ALA A 172 -1.92 -2.64 0.04
CA ALA A 172 -2.78 -3.80 -0.10
C ALA A 172 -2.16 -5.09 0.44
N TYR A 173 -2.99 -5.89 1.15
CA TYR A 173 -2.64 -7.25 1.57
C TYR A 173 -2.28 -8.14 0.37
N GLU A 174 -3.00 -7.97 -0.74
CA GLU A 174 -2.77 -8.76 -1.95
C GLU A 174 -1.33 -8.64 -2.45
N LEU A 175 -0.64 -7.53 -2.24
CA LEU A 175 0.75 -7.32 -2.65
C LEU A 175 1.77 -8.13 -1.83
N VAL A 176 1.39 -8.66 -0.67
CA VAL A 176 2.28 -9.45 0.24
C VAL A 176 1.78 -10.86 0.50
N LYS A 177 0.74 -11.27 -0.19
CA LYS A 177 0.04 -12.55 -0.01
C LYS A 177 0.91 -13.78 -0.24
N TYR A 178 1.91 -13.68 -1.14
CA TYR A 178 2.83 -14.75 -1.51
C TYR A 178 4.29 -14.34 -1.29
N PRO A 179 4.77 -14.31 -0.04
CA PRO A 179 6.09 -13.78 0.30
C PRO A 179 7.25 -14.56 -0.33
N TYR A 180 7.07 -15.84 -0.63
CA TYR A 180 8.08 -16.66 -1.31
C TYR A 180 8.37 -16.15 -2.73
N ILE A 181 7.35 -15.71 -3.49
CA ILE A 181 7.56 -15.10 -4.81
C ILE A 181 8.42 -13.83 -4.69
N LEU A 182 8.17 -13.04 -3.64
CA LEU A 182 8.93 -11.81 -3.42
C LEU A 182 10.39 -12.11 -3.09
N ARG A 183 10.66 -13.12 -2.26
CA ARG A 183 12.03 -13.54 -1.93
C ARG A 183 12.78 -14.16 -3.11
N ASP A 184 12.07 -14.83 -4.00
CA ASP A 184 12.67 -15.39 -5.23
C ASP A 184 13.11 -14.30 -6.22
N ASN A 185 12.51 -13.11 -6.16
CA ASN A 185 12.74 -12.03 -7.12
C ASN A 185 13.44 -10.78 -6.52
N LEU A 186 13.42 -10.62 -5.21
CA LEU A 186 14.00 -9.48 -4.51
C LEU A 186 15.00 -9.95 -3.43
N PRO A 187 16.05 -9.19 -3.13
CA PRO A 187 17.05 -9.57 -2.14
C PRO A 187 16.55 -9.41 -0.70
N ILE A 188 15.34 -9.91 -0.42
CA ILE A 188 14.74 -9.87 0.92
C ILE A 188 15.27 -11.06 1.73
N PRO A 189 16.00 -10.83 2.82
CA PRO A 189 16.59 -11.91 3.59
C PRO A 189 15.54 -12.69 4.40
N GLU A 190 15.88 -13.94 4.74
CA GLU A 190 14.98 -14.84 5.48
C GLU A 190 14.72 -14.40 6.93
N ASP A 191 15.53 -13.54 7.50
CA ASP A 191 15.38 -12.98 8.84
C ASP A 191 14.55 -11.70 8.89
N GLU A 192 13.94 -11.31 7.77
CA GLU A 192 12.93 -10.24 7.69
C GLU A 192 11.55 -10.79 7.37
N ASP A 193 10.52 -10.22 7.99
CA ASP A 193 9.13 -10.41 7.62
C ASP A 193 8.66 -9.28 6.70
N ILE A 194 7.98 -9.64 5.61
CA ILE A 194 7.35 -8.70 4.69
C ILE A 194 6.00 -8.28 5.29
N ILE A 195 5.89 -7.02 5.69
CA ILE A 195 4.74 -6.54 6.45
C ILE A 195 3.67 -5.91 5.57
N MET A 196 4.08 -5.07 4.59
CA MET A 196 3.15 -4.36 3.73
C MET A 196 3.73 -4.14 2.33
N GLY A 197 2.85 -4.24 1.33
CA GLY A 197 3.12 -3.79 -0.03
C GLY A 197 2.34 -2.52 -0.34
N ILE A 198 2.98 -1.57 -1.02
CA ILE A 198 2.37 -0.33 -1.49
C ILE A 198 2.65 -0.22 -2.99
N ALA A 199 1.61 -0.32 -3.82
CA ALA A 199 1.72 -0.05 -5.24
C ALA A 199 1.80 1.46 -5.47
N LEU A 200 2.65 1.86 -6.41
CA LEU A 200 2.88 3.24 -6.83
C LEU A 200 2.76 3.36 -8.35
N GLY A 201 2.20 4.46 -8.82
CA GLY A 201 2.05 4.73 -10.25
C GLY A 201 1.24 5.99 -10.50
N TYR A 202 0.78 6.15 -11.71
CA TYR A 202 -0.15 7.20 -12.10
C TYR A 202 -1.52 6.57 -12.33
N GLU A 203 -2.52 7.07 -11.64
CA GLU A 203 -3.89 6.56 -11.71
C GLU A 203 -4.39 6.50 -13.15
N SER A 204 -5.04 5.39 -13.53
CA SER A 204 -5.72 5.26 -14.81
C SER A 204 -7.09 5.92 -14.79
N ASP A 205 -7.74 6.01 -15.95
CA ASP A 205 -9.09 6.56 -16.08
C ASP A 205 -10.18 5.48 -15.83
N GLU A 206 -9.81 4.34 -15.24
CA GLU A 206 -10.74 3.26 -14.91
C GLU A 206 -11.69 3.67 -13.78
N HIS A 207 -12.97 3.33 -13.94
CA HIS A 207 -14.06 3.75 -13.04
C HIS A 207 -13.81 3.37 -11.57
N ILE A 208 -13.17 2.23 -11.31
CA ILE A 208 -12.85 1.76 -9.95
C ILE A 208 -11.99 2.75 -9.14
N ASN A 209 -11.26 3.63 -9.81
CA ASN A 209 -10.43 4.66 -9.18
C ASN A 209 -11.25 5.83 -8.61
N GLU A 210 -12.45 6.06 -9.11
CA GLU A 210 -13.35 7.10 -8.57
C GLU A 210 -13.94 6.72 -7.19
N TYR A 211 -13.76 5.44 -6.75
CA TYR A 211 -14.29 4.99 -5.47
C TYR A 211 -13.46 5.53 -4.29
N GLU A 212 -14.07 6.35 -3.48
CA GLU A 212 -13.53 6.84 -2.22
C GLU A 212 -14.17 6.13 -1.02
N SER A 213 -13.33 5.50 -0.20
CA SER A 213 -13.81 4.84 1.02
C SER A 213 -14.25 5.88 2.06
N PRO A 214 -15.45 5.77 2.65
CA PRO A 214 -15.93 6.68 3.67
C PRO A 214 -15.06 6.64 4.94
N ARG A 215 -15.18 7.66 5.76
CA ARG A 215 -14.57 7.74 7.08
C ARG A 215 -15.67 7.83 8.13
N LEU A 216 -15.36 7.39 9.34
CA LEU A 216 -16.25 7.56 10.48
C LEU A 216 -16.37 9.04 10.87
N ASP A 217 -17.52 9.41 11.41
CA ASP A 217 -17.70 10.72 11.99
C ASP A 217 -16.75 10.93 13.18
N LEU A 218 -16.28 12.17 13.35
CA LEU A 218 -15.32 12.50 14.40
C LEU A 218 -15.84 12.13 15.80
N ASP A 219 -17.11 12.33 16.06
CA ASP A 219 -17.75 12.06 17.37
C ASP A 219 -17.79 10.57 17.73
N GLU A 220 -17.67 9.68 16.73
CA GLU A 220 -17.58 8.23 16.98
C GLU A 220 -16.22 7.81 17.55
N ILE A 221 -15.17 8.56 17.26
CA ILE A 221 -13.78 8.20 17.60
C ILE A 221 -13.13 9.12 18.62
N LEU A 222 -13.53 10.42 18.66
CA LEU A 222 -12.95 11.42 19.54
C LEU A 222 -13.67 11.46 20.89
N LYS A 223 -12.90 11.43 21.97
CA LYS A 223 -13.38 11.71 23.34
C LYS A 223 -12.45 12.74 23.95
N ILE A 224 -13.03 13.88 24.35
CA ILE A 224 -12.34 14.98 25.08
C ILE A 224 -12.99 15.06 26.45
N ASN A 225 -12.19 14.94 27.53
CA ASN A 225 -12.64 14.99 28.93
C ASN A 225 -11.99 16.18 29.63
#